data_02a1edba4d45c4918daf860579eb251f
#
_entry.id   02a1edba4d45c4918daf860579eb251f
#
_cell.length_a   1.000
_cell.length_b   1.000
_cell.length_c   1.000
_cell.angle_alpha   90.00
_cell.angle_beta   90.00
_cell.angle_gamma   90.00
#
_symmetry.space_group_name_H-M   'P 1'
#
loop_
_entity.id
_entity.type
_entity.pdbx_description
1 polymer ?
#
loop_
_entity_poly.entity_id
_entity_poly.type
_entity_poly.pdbx_seq_one_letter_code
_entity_poly.pdbx_strand_id
1 'polypeptide(L)'
;RVTAVLKGSGRHTMSKRFHIPSWGYKLLLLVAAAVWGLGTVVLKDTVDALPPFWLVGIRFLFAGIILSAIFARRIARNLTTETLIASIFLGALLGLAYGANTSGLMYTTASKSTVITAMQCVVVPFLAWAISRTRPTLFNLIAAGMGIVGIAFVSLDGTEGFTLGLGEAITLLSALLFA
;
A
#
# COMPACT_ATOMS: atom_id res chain seq x y z
N ARG A 1 -43.35 -34.26 11.69
CA ARG A 1 -43.42 -34.67 10.28
C ARG A 1 -43.07 -33.51 9.35
N VAL A 2 -41.87 -32.91 9.46
CA VAL A 2 -41.26 -32.02 8.40
C VAL A 2 -39.72 -32.07 8.59
N THR A 3 -39.09 -33.22 8.53
CA THR A 3 -37.65 -33.38 8.65
C THR A 3 -37.10 -34.39 7.65
N ALA A 4 -37.47 -34.23 6.38
CA ALA A 4 -37.00 -35.19 5.37
C ALA A 4 -36.97 -34.60 3.94
N VAL A 5 -36.43 -33.43 3.69
CA VAL A 5 -36.22 -32.92 2.30
C VAL A 5 -34.97 -32.04 2.18
N LEU A 6 -33.88 -32.27 2.83
CA LEU A 6 -32.61 -31.62 2.49
C LEU A 6 -31.44 -32.62 2.50
N LYS A 7 -31.61 -33.75 1.80
CA LYS A 7 -30.50 -34.63 1.49
C LYS A 7 -30.39 -34.76 -0.02
N GLY A 8 -29.66 -33.85 -0.62
CA GLY A 8 -29.46 -33.85 -2.07
C GLY A 8 -28.38 -32.87 -2.52
N SER A 9 -27.23 -33.42 -2.90
CA SER A 9 -26.26 -32.84 -3.87
C SER A 9 -25.35 -31.75 -3.36
N GLY A 10 -24.54 -32.04 -2.35
CA GLY A 10 -23.27 -31.35 -2.18
C GLY A 10 -22.23 -31.85 -3.21
N ARG A 11 -22.19 -31.33 -4.43
CA ARG A 11 -20.98 -31.42 -5.27
C ARG A 11 -19.92 -30.57 -4.59
N HIS A 12 -19.13 -31.18 -3.74
CA HIS A 12 -17.82 -30.65 -3.34
C HIS A 12 -16.95 -30.56 -4.60
N THR A 13 -17.01 -29.43 -5.32
CA THR A 13 -15.91 -29.04 -6.15
C THR A 13 -14.72 -28.82 -5.22
N MET A 14 -13.88 -29.81 -5.10
CA MET A 14 -12.54 -29.69 -4.52
C MET A 14 -11.77 -28.69 -5.40
N SER A 15 -11.91 -27.40 -5.08
CA SER A 15 -10.92 -26.42 -5.47
C SER A 15 -9.61 -26.90 -4.85
N LYS A 16 -8.67 -27.35 -5.67
CA LYS A 16 -7.28 -27.60 -5.27
C LYS A 16 -6.75 -26.27 -4.70
N ARG A 17 -6.94 -26.05 -3.42
CA ARG A 17 -6.24 -24.97 -2.71
C ARG A 17 -4.77 -25.34 -2.76
N PHE A 18 -4.01 -24.61 -3.55
CA PHE A 18 -2.55 -24.61 -3.48
C PHE A 18 -2.20 -24.32 -2.02
N HIS A 19 -1.81 -25.36 -1.30
CA HIS A 19 -1.42 -25.26 0.12
C HIS A 19 0.05 -24.80 0.12
N ILE A 20 0.25 -23.49 -0.02
CA ILE A 20 1.57 -22.89 0.15
C ILE A 20 1.87 -22.98 1.65
N PRO A 21 2.98 -23.62 2.08
CA PRO A 21 3.34 -23.68 3.49
C PRO A 21 3.53 -22.26 4.05
N SER A 22 3.26 -22.08 5.34
CA SER A 22 3.27 -20.77 6.01
C SER A 22 4.59 -20.00 5.84
N TRP A 23 5.71 -20.70 5.69
CA TRP A 23 7.00 -20.07 5.40
C TRP A 23 7.07 -19.50 3.97
N GLY A 24 6.38 -20.09 3.00
CA GLY A 24 6.31 -19.60 1.63
C GLY A 24 5.65 -18.23 1.53
N TYR A 25 4.59 -17.99 2.32
CA TYR A 25 3.97 -16.65 2.39
C TYR A 25 4.90 -15.62 3.02
N LYS A 26 5.68 -16.01 4.04
CA LYS A 26 6.67 -15.13 4.68
C LYS A 26 7.78 -14.75 3.69
N LEU A 27 8.25 -15.72 2.91
CA LEU A 27 9.28 -15.51 1.89
C LEU A 27 8.76 -14.61 0.76
N LEU A 28 7.50 -14.81 0.33
CA LEU A 28 6.86 -13.95 -0.66
C LEU A 28 6.75 -12.49 -0.17
N LEU A 29 6.40 -12.29 1.09
CA LEU A 29 6.33 -10.96 1.71
C LEU A 29 7.71 -10.32 1.77
N LEU A 30 8.74 -11.08 2.11
CA LEU A 30 10.12 -10.58 2.17
C LEU A 30 10.63 -10.16 0.78
N VAL A 31 10.35 -10.97 -0.25
CA VAL A 31 10.67 -10.62 -1.64
C VAL A 31 9.89 -9.37 -2.08
N ALA A 32 8.61 -9.28 -1.75
CA ALA A 32 7.80 -8.10 -2.07
C ALA A 32 8.37 -6.85 -1.40
N ALA A 33 8.77 -6.93 -0.13
CA ALA A 33 9.40 -5.82 0.59
C ALA A 33 10.74 -5.41 -0.03
N ALA A 34 11.58 -6.39 -0.42
CA ALA A 34 12.85 -6.11 -1.09
C ALA A 34 12.65 -5.43 -2.45
N VAL A 35 11.72 -5.92 -3.27
CA VAL A 35 11.36 -5.31 -4.56
C VAL A 35 10.84 -3.89 -4.37
N TRP A 36 10.02 -3.66 -3.33
CA TRP A 36 9.51 -2.33 -3.01
C TRP A 36 10.64 -1.37 -2.62
N GLY A 37 11.55 -1.81 -1.74
CA GLY A 37 12.71 -1.01 -1.30
C GLY A 37 13.64 -0.65 -2.46
N LEU A 38 14.02 -1.64 -3.30
CA LEU A 38 14.81 -1.40 -4.50
C LEU A 38 14.10 -0.44 -5.46
N GLY A 39 12.78 -0.59 -5.62
CA GLY A 39 11.98 0.31 -6.45
C GLY A 39 12.05 1.76 -6.00
N THR A 40 12.13 2.04 -4.70
CA THR A 40 12.26 3.41 -4.17
C THR A 40 13.63 4.02 -4.48
N VAL A 41 14.70 3.24 -4.44
CA VAL A 41 16.06 3.71 -4.79
C VAL A 41 16.13 4.05 -6.28
N VAL A 42 15.69 3.13 -7.14
CA VAL A 42 15.65 3.36 -8.60
C VAL A 42 14.76 4.57 -8.95
N LEU A 43 13.64 4.73 -8.21
CA LEU A 43 12.75 5.86 -8.41
C LEU A 43 13.45 7.19 -8.08
N LYS A 44 14.27 7.22 -7.02
CA LYS A 44 15.03 8.44 -6.64
C LYS A 44 15.98 8.86 -7.76
N ASP A 45 16.71 7.93 -8.35
CA ASP A 45 17.64 8.22 -9.44
C ASP A 45 16.91 8.69 -10.71
N THR A 46 15.67 8.21 -10.91
CA THR A 46 14.90 8.52 -12.13
C THR A 46 14.08 9.80 -12.00
N VAL A 47 13.68 10.19 -10.78
CA VAL A 47 12.83 11.37 -10.56
C VAL A 47 13.55 12.67 -10.86
N ASP A 48 14.89 12.66 -10.85
CA ASP A 48 15.71 13.82 -11.23
C ASP A 48 15.74 14.01 -12.77
N ALA A 49 15.43 12.96 -13.54
CA ALA A 49 15.42 12.98 -15.00
C ALA A 49 14.03 13.19 -15.61
N LEU A 50 12.96 12.79 -14.92
CA LEU A 50 11.59 12.81 -15.44
C LEU A 50 10.59 13.39 -14.42
N PRO A 51 9.56 14.12 -14.87
CA PRO A 51 8.53 14.64 -13.97
C PRO A 51 7.83 13.50 -13.17
N PRO A 52 7.61 13.69 -11.86
CA PRO A 52 7.08 12.65 -10.97
C PRO A 52 5.77 12.02 -11.46
N PHE A 53 4.85 12.84 -11.97
CA PHE A 53 3.55 12.34 -12.44
C PHE A 53 3.65 11.46 -13.68
N TRP A 54 4.62 11.70 -14.55
CA TRP A 54 4.90 10.84 -15.71
C TRP A 54 5.41 9.47 -15.28
N LEU A 55 6.33 9.43 -14.33
CA LEU A 55 6.85 8.18 -13.77
C LEU A 55 5.74 7.33 -13.14
N VAL A 56 4.92 7.97 -12.32
CA VAL A 56 3.76 7.31 -11.68
C VAL A 56 2.77 6.84 -12.74
N GLY A 57 2.43 7.70 -13.71
CA GLY A 57 1.48 7.39 -14.77
C GLY A 57 1.91 6.18 -15.61
N ILE A 58 3.13 6.17 -16.11
CA ILE A 58 3.68 5.06 -16.92
C ILE A 58 3.67 3.76 -16.10
N ARG A 59 4.13 3.80 -14.86
CA ARG A 59 4.19 2.63 -13.98
C ARG A 59 2.82 2.02 -13.73
N PHE A 60 1.81 2.83 -13.44
CA PHE A 60 0.45 2.36 -13.23
C PHE A 60 -0.23 1.91 -14.52
N LEU A 61 0.07 2.55 -15.64
CA LEU A 61 -0.46 2.17 -16.95
C LEU A 61 0.04 0.77 -17.34
N PHE A 62 1.33 0.49 -17.22
CA PHE A 62 1.88 -0.84 -17.48
C PHE A 62 1.29 -1.90 -16.53
N ALA A 63 1.24 -1.60 -15.23
CA ALA A 63 0.64 -2.51 -14.25
C ALA A 63 -0.85 -2.76 -14.55
N GLY A 64 -1.59 -1.72 -14.91
CA GLY A 64 -3.00 -1.79 -15.26
C GLY A 64 -3.25 -2.63 -16.51
N ILE A 65 -2.45 -2.47 -17.55
CA ILE A 65 -2.55 -3.29 -18.77
C ILE A 65 -2.30 -4.76 -18.46
N ILE A 66 -1.21 -5.07 -17.74
CA ILE A 66 -0.84 -6.45 -17.40
C ILE A 66 -1.93 -7.10 -16.54
N LEU A 67 -2.39 -6.43 -15.49
CA LEU A 67 -3.43 -6.95 -14.61
C LEU A 67 -4.77 -7.11 -15.34
N SER A 68 -5.12 -6.15 -16.19
CA SER A 68 -6.34 -6.22 -17.01
C SER A 68 -6.29 -7.39 -17.99
N ALA A 69 -5.13 -7.65 -18.61
CA ALA A 69 -4.96 -8.78 -19.51
C ALA A 69 -5.08 -10.12 -18.76
N ILE A 70 -4.45 -10.24 -17.59
CA ILE A 70 -4.50 -11.48 -16.77
C ILE A 70 -5.92 -11.75 -16.25
N PHE A 71 -6.59 -10.71 -15.76
CA PHE A 71 -7.88 -10.84 -15.07
C PHE A 71 -9.09 -10.41 -15.93
N ALA A 72 -8.91 -10.19 -17.24
CA ALA A 72 -9.94 -9.69 -18.17
C ALA A 72 -11.30 -10.39 -18.00
N ARG A 73 -11.31 -11.72 -18.01
CA ARG A 73 -12.54 -12.52 -17.88
C ARG A 73 -13.22 -12.35 -16.51
N ARG A 74 -12.44 -12.16 -15.47
CA ARG A 74 -12.96 -11.99 -14.11
C ARG A 74 -13.50 -10.59 -13.90
N ILE A 75 -12.81 -9.60 -14.44
CA ILE A 75 -13.23 -8.19 -14.43
C ILE A 75 -14.55 -8.05 -15.18
N ALA A 76 -14.63 -8.52 -16.43
CA ALA A 76 -15.83 -8.43 -17.25
C ALA A 76 -17.07 -9.09 -16.62
N ARG A 77 -16.88 -10.18 -15.86
CA ARG A 77 -17.97 -10.88 -15.19
C ARG A 77 -18.50 -10.19 -13.93
N ASN A 78 -17.67 -9.40 -13.25
CA ASN A 78 -17.99 -8.79 -11.96
C ASN A 78 -18.04 -7.26 -12.02
N LEU A 79 -17.95 -6.67 -13.21
CA LEU A 79 -17.98 -5.23 -13.39
C LEU A 79 -19.41 -4.72 -13.21
N THR A 80 -19.67 -4.12 -12.06
CA THR A 80 -20.89 -3.37 -11.79
C THR A 80 -20.57 -1.88 -11.81
N THR A 81 -21.55 -1.03 -12.06
CA THR A 81 -21.38 0.43 -12.07
C THR A 81 -20.83 0.93 -10.72
N GLU A 82 -21.31 0.37 -9.62
CA GLU A 82 -20.83 0.72 -8.27
C GLU A 82 -19.36 0.38 -8.09
N THR A 83 -18.96 -0.84 -8.52
CA THR A 83 -17.56 -1.27 -8.46
C THR A 83 -16.67 -0.39 -9.33
N LEU A 84 -17.16 0.02 -10.50
CA LEU A 84 -16.41 0.90 -11.40
C LEU A 84 -16.17 2.27 -10.78
N ILE A 85 -17.22 2.90 -10.24
CA ILE A 85 -17.13 4.22 -9.59
C ILE A 85 -16.17 4.15 -8.38
N ALA A 86 -16.33 3.14 -7.53
CA ALA A 86 -15.45 2.94 -6.39
C ALA A 86 -13.99 2.73 -6.82
N SER A 87 -13.75 1.97 -7.90
CA SER A 87 -12.40 1.73 -8.42
C SER A 87 -11.76 2.98 -9.01
N ILE A 88 -12.54 3.82 -9.71
CA ILE A 88 -12.05 5.10 -10.24
C ILE A 88 -11.69 6.05 -9.10
N PHE A 89 -12.55 6.17 -8.09
CA PHE A 89 -12.30 7.01 -6.93
C PHE A 89 -11.04 6.56 -6.17
N LEU A 90 -10.95 5.26 -5.88
CA LEU A 90 -9.80 4.68 -5.18
C LEU A 90 -8.51 4.82 -6.01
N GLY A 91 -8.60 4.59 -7.33
CA GLY A 91 -7.47 4.76 -8.24
C GLY A 91 -6.98 6.20 -8.34
N ALA A 92 -7.89 7.16 -8.37
CA ALA A 92 -7.55 8.59 -8.35
C ALA A 92 -6.86 8.99 -7.04
N LEU A 93 -7.40 8.55 -5.89
CA LEU A 93 -6.82 8.81 -4.58
C LEU A 93 -5.41 8.19 -4.46
N LEU A 94 -5.27 6.95 -4.90
CA LEU A 94 -3.99 6.25 -4.93
C LEU A 94 -2.99 6.95 -5.85
N GLY A 95 -3.42 7.40 -7.04
CA GLY A 95 -2.59 8.16 -7.97
C GLY A 95 -2.09 9.47 -7.38
N LEU A 96 -2.95 10.20 -6.66
CA LEU A 96 -2.58 11.41 -5.93
C LEU A 96 -1.57 11.11 -4.82
N ALA A 97 -1.80 10.05 -4.03
CA ALA A 97 -0.90 9.64 -2.97
C ALA A 97 0.50 9.28 -3.50
N TYR A 98 0.59 8.50 -4.56
CA TYR A 98 1.86 8.18 -5.21
C TYR A 98 2.50 9.38 -5.90
N GLY A 99 1.71 10.24 -6.53
CA GLY A 99 2.20 11.49 -7.12
C GLY A 99 2.82 12.40 -6.07
N ALA A 100 2.15 12.58 -4.93
CA ALA A 100 2.69 13.33 -3.80
C ALA A 100 3.95 12.67 -3.23
N ASN A 101 3.96 11.35 -3.04
CA ASN A 101 5.13 10.61 -2.56
C ASN A 101 6.35 10.80 -3.47
N THR A 102 6.15 10.61 -4.78
CA THR A 102 7.23 10.77 -5.77
C THR A 102 7.69 12.22 -5.89
N SER A 103 6.78 13.19 -5.79
CA SER A 103 7.13 14.60 -5.74
C SER A 103 7.93 14.97 -4.48
N GLY A 104 7.54 14.43 -3.33
CA GLY A 104 8.29 14.59 -2.08
C GLY A 104 9.72 14.04 -2.20
N LEU A 105 9.89 12.93 -2.92
CA LEU A 105 11.18 12.29 -3.13
C LEU A 105 12.19 13.16 -3.89
N MET A 106 11.73 14.14 -4.69
CA MET A 106 12.62 15.12 -5.35
C MET A 106 13.38 15.99 -4.33
N TYR A 107 12.72 16.31 -3.21
CA TYR A 107 13.23 17.27 -2.23
C TYR A 107 13.75 16.61 -0.95
N THR A 108 13.76 15.28 -0.89
CA THR A 108 14.26 14.52 0.26
C THR A 108 15.05 13.28 -0.17
N THR A 109 15.70 12.62 0.78
CA THR A 109 16.42 11.36 0.49
C THR A 109 15.48 10.17 0.44
N ALA A 110 15.88 9.10 -0.29
CA ALA A 110 15.09 7.87 -0.36
C ALA A 110 14.84 7.26 1.03
N SER A 111 15.85 7.32 1.92
CA SER A 111 15.75 6.81 3.28
C SER A 111 14.71 7.59 4.09
N LYS A 112 14.80 8.93 4.11
CA LYS A 112 13.84 9.79 4.83
C LYS A 112 12.42 9.60 4.29
N SER A 113 12.25 9.60 2.96
CA SER A 113 10.94 9.40 2.31
C SER A 113 10.33 8.05 2.68
N THR A 114 11.10 6.96 2.64
CA THR A 114 10.61 5.61 2.98
C THR A 114 10.16 5.54 4.44
N VAL A 115 10.92 6.12 5.35
CA VAL A 115 10.61 6.12 6.77
C VAL A 115 9.35 6.96 7.06
N ILE A 116 9.24 8.15 6.46
CA ILE A 116 8.04 9.00 6.59
C ILE A 116 6.81 8.28 6.02
N THR A 117 6.95 7.63 4.86
CA THR A 117 5.86 6.85 4.27
C THR A 117 5.45 5.68 5.19
N ALA A 118 6.39 5.06 5.88
CA ALA A 118 6.09 4.00 6.85
C ALA A 118 5.25 4.48 8.04
N MET A 119 5.19 5.80 8.32
CA MET A 119 4.27 6.38 9.33
C MET A 119 2.80 6.05 9.05
N GLN A 120 2.42 5.74 7.80
CA GLN A 120 1.07 5.26 7.51
C GLN A 120 0.66 4.09 8.41
N CYS A 121 1.58 3.18 8.74
CA CYS A 121 1.30 2.05 9.63
C CYS A 121 0.91 2.49 11.04
N VAL A 122 1.36 3.68 11.47
CA VAL A 122 0.96 4.31 12.73
C VAL A 122 -0.39 5.00 12.59
N VAL A 123 -0.60 5.70 11.49
CA VAL A 123 -1.80 6.52 11.24
C VAL A 123 -3.03 5.66 11.00
N VAL A 124 -2.90 4.55 10.27
CA VAL A 124 -4.02 3.64 9.91
C VAL A 124 -4.85 3.20 11.12
N PRO A 125 -4.29 2.70 12.24
CA PRO A 125 -5.10 2.30 13.40
C PRO A 125 -5.89 3.45 14.01
N PHE A 126 -5.34 4.67 14.00
CA PHE A 126 -6.02 5.85 14.54
C PHE A 126 -7.14 6.32 13.62
N LEU A 127 -6.93 6.32 12.30
CA LEU A 127 -7.98 6.59 11.32
C LEU A 127 -9.09 5.54 11.39
N ALA A 128 -8.73 4.27 11.47
CA ALA A 128 -9.69 3.19 11.64
C ALA A 128 -10.51 3.37 12.92
N TRP A 129 -9.89 3.81 14.01
CA TRP A 129 -10.61 4.14 15.24
C TRP A 129 -11.55 5.33 15.07
N ALA A 130 -11.11 6.40 14.43
CA ALA A 130 -11.93 7.59 14.20
C ALA A 130 -13.17 7.28 13.34
N ILE A 131 -13.01 6.45 12.30
CA ILE A 131 -14.07 6.11 11.34
C ILE A 131 -14.98 5.01 11.89
N SER A 132 -14.41 3.90 12.35
CA SER A 132 -15.14 2.70 12.74
C SER A 132 -15.47 2.65 14.24
N ARG A 133 -15.01 3.63 15.04
CA ARG A 133 -15.13 3.70 16.50
C ARG A 133 -14.64 2.46 17.25
N THR A 134 -13.84 1.63 16.60
CA THR A 134 -13.20 0.46 17.21
C THR A 134 -11.90 0.88 17.86
N ARG A 135 -11.78 0.67 19.18
CA ARG A 135 -10.56 1.07 19.92
C ARG A 135 -9.35 0.29 19.43
N PRO A 136 -8.21 0.94 19.16
CA PRO A 136 -6.99 0.26 18.78
C PRO A 136 -6.55 -0.70 19.88
N THR A 137 -6.10 -1.88 19.49
CA THR A 137 -5.57 -2.88 20.41
C THR A 137 -4.24 -2.38 20.99
N LEU A 138 -3.91 -2.79 22.21
CA LEU A 138 -2.62 -2.46 22.84
C LEU A 138 -1.42 -2.81 21.95
N PHE A 139 -1.49 -3.91 21.21
CA PHE A 139 -0.47 -4.29 20.23
C PHE A 139 -0.31 -3.26 19.12
N ASN A 140 -1.39 -2.64 18.64
CA ASN A 140 -1.33 -1.59 17.62
C ASN A 140 -0.66 -0.32 18.17
N LEU A 141 -0.90 0.03 19.43
CA LEU A 141 -0.21 1.15 20.08
C LEU A 141 1.28 0.88 20.26
N ILE A 142 1.66 -0.33 20.68
CA ILE A 142 3.07 -0.72 20.83
C ILE A 142 3.76 -0.69 19.46
N ALA A 143 3.14 -1.25 18.43
CA ALA A 143 3.68 -1.23 17.06
C ALA A 143 3.84 0.20 16.53
N ALA A 144 2.87 1.08 16.79
CA ALA A 144 2.93 2.49 16.47
C ALA A 144 4.11 3.19 17.20
N GLY A 145 4.26 2.94 18.47
CA GLY A 145 5.37 3.47 19.27
C GLY A 145 6.73 3.01 18.75
N MET A 146 6.88 1.72 18.44
CA MET A 146 8.10 1.19 17.83
C MET A 146 8.37 1.81 16.45
N GLY A 147 7.33 2.05 15.65
CA GLY A 147 7.45 2.74 14.37
C GLY A 147 7.99 4.16 14.54
N ILE A 148 7.44 4.95 15.50
CA ILE A 148 7.91 6.30 15.78
C ILE A 148 9.38 6.30 16.22
N VAL A 149 9.76 5.36 17.10
CA VAL A 149 11.15 5.23 17.56
C VAL A 149 12.07 4.89 16.37
N GLY A 150 11.67 3.96 15.50
CA GLY A 150 12.42 3.61 14.29
C GLY A 150 12.63 4.81 13.36
N ILE A 151 11.58 5.61 13.17
CA ILE A 151 11.63 6.85 12.39
C ILE A 151 12.60 7.85 13.02
N ALA A 152 12.52 8.04 14.34
CA ALA A 152 13.42 8.93 15.04
C ALA A 152 14.89 8.53 14.85
N PHE A 153 15.22 7.24 14.97
CA PHE A 153 16.58 6.73 14.75
C PHE A 153 17.09 7.03 13.33
N VAL A 154 16.28 6.78 12.30
CA VAL A 154 16.69 7.04 10.90
C VAL A 154 16.78 8.56 10.61
N SER A 155 15.96 9.37 11.29
CA SER A 155 16.00 10.83 11.12
C SER A 155 17.19 11.47 11.84
N LEU A 156 17.73 10.84 12.89
CA LEU A 156 18.87 11.34 13.66
C LEU A 156 20.24 10.99 13.01
N ASP A 157 20.27 10.08 12.06
CA ASP A 157 21.53 9.61 11.41
C ASP A 157 22.06 10.59 10.33
N GLY A 158 21.51 11.80 10.25
CA GLY A 158 21.98 12.83 9.33
C GLY A 158 22.56 14.02 10.09
N THR A 159 23.75 14.46 9.65
CA THR A 159 24.43 15.70 10.10
C THR A 159 23.59 16.98 9.87
N GLU A 160 22.48 16.86 9.17
CA GLU A 160 21.48 17.90 9.02
C GLU A 160 20.32 17.59 9.99
N GLY A 161 20.17 18.41 11.03
CA GLY A 161 19.12 18.27 12.02
C GLY A 161 17.73 18.04 11.39
N PHE A 162 16.77 17.57 12.17
CA PHE A 162 15.38 17.35 11.76
C PHE A 162 14.76 18.65 11.24
N THR A 163 15.02 18.99 9.99
CA THR A 163 14.38 20.09 9.29
C THR A 163 13.21 19.49 8.51
N LEU A 164 12.00 19.84 8.91
CA LEU A 164 10.80 19.58 8.12
C LEU A 164 10.85 20.47 6.88
N GLY A 165 11.55 19.99 5.86
CA GLY A 165 11.57 20.63 4.55
C GLY A 165 10.29 20.37 3.75
N LEU A 166 10.19 20.98 2.59
CA LEU A 166 9.05 20.78 1.68
C LEU A 166 8.90 19.30 1.27
N GLY A 167 10.01 18.57 1.09
CA GLY A 167 10.01 17.17 0.71
C GLY A 167 9.38 16.27 1.78
N GLU A 168 9.74 16.48 3.03
CA GLU A 168 9.20 15.75 4.16
C GLU A 168 7.72 16.05 4.37
N ALA A 169 7.30 17.31 4.22
CA ALA A 169 5.90 17.71 4.34
C ALA A 169 5.02 17.07 3.25
N ILE A 170 5.47 17.06 1.99
CA ILE A 170 4.76 16.42 0.88
C ILE A 170 4.70 14.90 1.08
N THR A 171 5.80 14.29 1.54
CA THR A 171 5.83 12.85 1.83
C THR A 171 4.91 12.49 3.00
N LEU A 172 4.83 13.33 4.03
CA LEU A 172 3.89 13.14 5.13
C LEU A 172 2.43 13.22 4.66
N LEU A 173 2.12 14.18 3.79
CA LEU A 173 0.81 14.26 3.15
C LEU A 173 0.50 12.99 2.35
N SER A 174 1.46 12.45 1.61
CA SER A 174 1.28 11.18 0.91
C SER A 174 1.00 10.02 1.86
N ALA A 175 1.70 9.96 2.99
CA ALA A 175 1.48 8.93 4.01
C ALA A 175 0.07 8.99 4.61
N LEU A 176 -0.50 10.19 4.76
CA LEU A 176 -1.90 10.38 5.16
C LEU A 176 -2.89 9.94 4.08
N LEU A 177 -2.57 10.18 2.80
CA LEU A 177 -3.40 9.74 1.68
C LEU A 177 -3.37 8.22 1.47
N PHE A 178 -2.29 7.56 1.87
CA PHE A 178 -2.18 6.09 1.87
C PHE A 178 -2.91 5.43 3.05
N ALA A 179 -3.09 6.14 4.15
CA ALA A 179 -3.72 5.63 5.37
C ALA A 179 -5.26 5.63 5.29
#